data_3f045fb9f121308b6fe9937f88c0bb7f
#
_entry.id   3f045fb9f121308b6fe9937f88c0bb7f
#
_cell.length_a   1.000
_cell.length_b   1.000
_cell.length_c   1.000
_cell.angle_alpha   90.00
_cell.angle_beta   90.00
_cell.angle_gamma   90.00
#
_symmetry.space_group_name_H-M   'P 1'
#
loop_
_entity.id
_entity.type
_entity.pdbx_description
1 polymer ?
#
loop_
_entity_poly.entity_id
_entity_poly.type
_entity_poly.pdbx_seq_one_letter_code
_entity_poly.pdbx_strand_id
1 'polypeptide(L)'
;MNKQQLAAKIWESANQMRSKIEANEYKDYILGFIFYKYLSDQAIQFAKKEGMSDAEIKLLNEEDSETVNHFKQNLGYFIAYNHLFSTWIEQGKDFDVSHVRDALSAFSRLISPAHKKLFDGVFDTLQTGLSKLGDSAASQTRAISQLIKLIKDIPMNGRQDYDVLGFVYEYLIGMFAANAGKKAGEFYTPHEVSLLMSEIVAHHLKDKKEIQIYDPTSGSGSLLINIGNSVAKHIEGEDSIQYYAQELKKNTYNLTRMNLVMRGILPDNIQTRNADTLENDWPYFNEEDPIGSYNPLYVDAVVSNPPYSQKWDSEHKEADPRYARFGLAPKTKADYAFL
;
A
#
# COMPACT_ATOMS: atom_id res chain seq x y z
N MET A 1 -16.14 -7.40 -11.58
CA MET A 1 -15.61 -6.40 -12.55
C MET A 1 -14.30 -6.94 -13.09
N ASN A 2 -14.13 -7.01 -14.41
CA ASN A 2 -12.86 -7.43 -15.01
C ASN A 2 -11.87 -6.27 -15.13
N LYS A 3 -10.58 -6.58 -15.43
CA LYS A 3 -9.49 -5.57 -15.53
C LYS A 3 -9.83 -4.45 -16.54
N GLN A 4 -10.46 -4.76 -17.68
CA GLN A 4 -10.79 -3.77 -18.70
C GLN A 4 -11.88 -2.81 -18.25
N GLN A 5 -12.91 -3.31 -17.57
CA GLN A 5 -13.97 -2.47 -16.98
C GLN A 5 -13.43 -1.58 -15.88
N LEU A 6 -12.52 -2.09 -15.05
CA LEU A 6 -11.86 -1.30 -14.02
C LEU A 6 -10.99 -0.20 -14.65
N ALA A 7 -10.18 -0.56 -15.64
CA ALA A 7 -9.35 0.40 -16.39
C ALA A 7 -10.18 1.55 -16.99
N ALA A 8 -11.30 1.24 -17.64
CA ALA A 8 -12.18 2.25 -18.22
C ALA A 8 -12.74 3.20 -17.15
N LYS A 9 -13.23 2.68 -16.02
CA LYS A 9 -13.73 3.51 -14.91
C LYS A 9 -12.64 4.40 -14.30
N ILE A 10 -11.45 3.86 -14.07
CA ILE A 10 -10.32 4.60 -13.53
C ILE A 10 -9.90 5.72 -14.49
N TRP A 11 -9.85 5.43 -15.79
CA TRP A 11 -9.50 6.42 -16.80
C TRP A 11 -10.53 7.54 -16.95
N GLU A 12 -11.80 7.19 -16.90
CA GLU A 12 -12.90 8.18 -16.86
C GLU A 12 -12.74 9.10 -15.65
N SER A 13 -12.48 8.53 -14.49
CA SER A 13 -12.21 9.26 -13.26
C SER A 13 -11.00 10.20 -13.41
N ALA A 14 -9.89 9.70 -13.96
CA ALA A 14 -8.69 10.49 -14.23
C ALA A 14 -8.96 11.69 -15.14
N ASN A 15 -9.73 11.49 -16.19
CA ASN A 15 -10.08 12.56 -17.15
C ASN A 15 -10.94 13.66 -16.52
N GLN A 16 -11.85 13.31 -15.63
CA GLN A 16 -12.72 14.29 -14.95
C GLN A 16 -11.93 15.22 -14.00
N MET A 17 -10.78 14.77 -13.47
CA MET A 17 -9.97 15.53 -12.51
C MET A 17 -8.75 16.22 -13.14
N ARG A 18 -8.40 15.93 -14.39
CA ARG A 18 -7.23 16.51 -15.11
C ARG A 18 -7.15 18.02 -15.12
N SER A 19 -8.27 18.71 -15.03
CA SER A 19 -8.30 20.17 -15.01
C SER A 19 -7.96 20.78 -13.64
N LYS A 20 -7.81 19.95 -12.59
CA LYS A 20 -7.72 20.41 -11.20
C LYS A 20 -6.45 19.93 -10.47
N ILE A 21 -5.92 18.78 -10.86
CA ILE A 21 -4.80 18.15 -10.19
C ILE A 21 -3.81 17.64 -11.23
N GLU A 22 -2.52 17.66 -10.90
CA GLU A 22 -1.49 17.06 -11.76
C GLU A 22 -1.69 15.54 -11.86
N ALA A 23 -1.44 15.01 -13.06
CA ALA A 23 -1.68 13.61 -13.39
C ALA A 23 -0.97 12.62 -12.44
N ASN A 24 0.23 12.96 -11.97
CA ASN A 24 1.04 12.17 -11.05
C ASN A 24 0.50 12.15 -9.61
N GLU A 25 -0.25 13.18 -9.18
CA GLU A 25 -0.89 13.21 -7.85
C GLU A 25 -2.21 12.44 -7.83
N TYR A 26 -2.91 12.41 -8.96
CA TYR A 26 -4.25 11.86 -9.08
C TYR A 26 -4.35 10.37 -8.69
N LYS A 27 -3.33 9.57 -9.02
CA LYS A 27 -3.29 8.15 -8.63
C LYS A 27 -3.41 7.96 -7.12
N ASP A 28 -2.77 8.84 -6.33
CA ASP A 28 -2.74 8.72 -4.88
C ASP A 28 -4.13 8.92 -4.26
N TYR A 29 -4.97 9.77 -4.88
CA TYR A 29 -6.37 9.94 -4.44
C TYR A 29 -7.20 8.70 -4.75
N ILE A 30 -7.12 8.18 -5.97
CA ILE A 30 -7.87 6.98 -6.34
C ILE A 30 -7.49 5.81 -5.44
N LEU A 31 -6.18 5.57 -5.29
CA LEU A 31 -5.67 4.47 -4.47
C LEU A 31 -6.06 4.63 -3.01
N GLY A 32 -5.96 5.84 -2.46
CA GLY A 32 -6.37 6.15 -1.10
C GLY A 32 -7.87 5.89 -0.86
N PHE A 33 -8.75 6.32 -1.77
CA PHE A 33 -10.19 6.07 -1.64
C PHE A 33 -10.56 4.60 -1.85
N ILE A 34 -9.90 3.87 -2.75
CA ILE A 34 -10.07 2.43 -2.91
C ILE A 34 -9.69 1.71 -1.62
N PHE A 35 -8.56 2.08 -1.02
CA PHE A 35 -8.11 1.48 0.23
C PHE A 35 -9.04 1.82 1.40
N TYR A 36 -9.50 3.07 1.50
CA TYR A 36 -10.47 3.46 2.53
C TYR A 36 -11.78 2.68 2.40
N LYS A 37 -12.28 2.51 1.16
CA LYS A 37 -13.44 1.65 0.89
C LYS A 37 -13.20 0.22 1.36
N TYR A 38 -12.04 -0.36 1.05
CA TYR A 38 -11.68 -1.70 1.51
C TYR A 38 -11.74 -1.81 3.04
N LEU A 39 -11.09 -0.90 3.76
CA LEU A 39 -11.10 -0.91 5.23
C LEU A 39 -12.53 -0.74 5.81
N SER A 40 -13.32 0.12 5.19
CA SER A 40 -14.73 0.33 5.54
C SER A 40 -15.56 -0.95 5.32
N ASP A 41 -15.40 -1.61 4.18
CA ASP A 41 -16.08 -2.87 3.88
C ASP A 41 -15.63 -4.00 4.82
N GLN A 42 -14.34 -4.06 5.19
CA GLN A 42 -13.82 -5.01 6.18
C GLN A 42 -14.42 -4.79 7.58
N ALA A 43 -14.56 -3.54 8.01
CA ALA A 43 -15.20 -3.22 9.29
C ALA A 43 -16.65 -3.71 9.34
N ILE A 44 -17.42 -3.52 8.26
CA ILE A 44 -18.80 -4.02 8.15
C ILE A 44 -18.82 -5.56 8.14
N GLN A 45 -17.92 -6.20 7.40
CA GLN A 45 -17.86 -7.67 7.33
C GLN A 45 -17.50 -8.26 8.69
N PHE A 46 -16.57 -7.66 9.41
CA PHE A 46 -16.21 -8.06 10.77
C PHE A 46 -17.40 -7.92 11.71
N ALA A 47 -18.09 -6.77 11.75
CA ALA A 47 -19.29 -6.59 12.56
C ALA A 47 -20.35 -7.67 12.30
N LYS A 48 -20.61 -7.98 11.02
CA LYS A 48 -21.55 -9.04 10.64
C LYS A 48 -21.09 -10.43 11.06
N LYS A 49 -19.80 -10.72 10.99
CA LYS A 49 -19.21 -11.99 11.46
C LYS A 49 -19.36 -12.15 12.98
N GLU A 50 -19.24 -11.05 13.72
CA GLU A 50 -19.50 -11.00 15.17
C GLU A 50 -21.00 -11.06 15.52
N GLY A 51 -21.90 -11.18 14.54
CA GLY A 51 -23.34 -11.33 14.72
C GLY A 51 -24.12 -10.01 14.84
N MET A 52 -23.49 -8.86 14.60
CA MET A 52 -24.17 -7.55 14.63
C MET A 52 -25.18 -7.42 13.50
N SER A 53 -26.39 -7.02 13.82
CA SER A 53 -27.44 -6.64 12.87
C SER A 53 -27.12 -5.33 12.16
N ASP A 54 -27.76 -5.06 11.03
CA ASP A 54 -27.62 -3.77 10.32
C ASP A 54 -28.06 -2.58 11.19
N ALA A 55 -28.98 -2.78 12.17
CA ALA A 55 -29.37 -1.75 13.13
C ALA A 55 -28.25 -1.45 14.13
N GLU A 56 -27.57 -2.46 14.63
CA GLU A 56 -26.43 -2.30 15.55
C GLU A 56 -25.22 -1.68 14.86
N ILE A 57 -24.95 -2.05 13.60
CA ILE A 57 -23.89 -1.43 12.80
C ILE A 57 -24.12 0.09 12.67
N LYS A 58 -25.38 0.54 12.54
CA LYS A 58 -25.72 1.97 12.49
C LYS A 58 -25.46 2.72 13.80
N LEU A 59 -25.27 2.01 14.89
CA LEU A 59 -24.94 2.58 16.20
C LEU A 59 -23.45 2.65 16.49
N LEU A 60 -22.58 2.12 15.59
CA LEU A 60 -21.14 2.19 15.76
C LEU A 60 -20.67 3.64 15.90
N ASN A 61 -20.11 3.99 17.04
CA ASN A 61 -19.61 5.33 17.34
C ASN A 61 -18.33 5.26 18.19
N GLU A 62 -17.61 6.37 18.27
CA GLU A 62 -16.32 6.46 18.98
C GLU A 62 -16.47 6.48 20.51
N GLU A 63 -17.67 6.71 21.04
CA GLU A 63 -17.94 6.83 22.49
C GLU A 63 -18.07 5.45 23.15
N ASP A 64 -18.42 4.43 22.38
CA ASP A 64 -18.46 3.04 22.83
C ASP A 64 -17.06 2.43 22.86
N SER A 65 -16.36 2.65 23.98
CA SER A 65 -14.99 2.20 24.18
C SER A 65 -14.82 0.68 24.10
N GLU A 66 -15.83 -0.10 24.46
CA GLU A 66 -15.77 -1.57 24.44
C GLU A 66 -15.76 -2.05 22.99
N THR A 67 -16.73 -1.61 22.20
CA THR A 67 -16.80 -1.91 20.76
C THR A 67 -15.57 -1.40 20.02
N VAL A 68 -15.12 -0.16 20.28
CA VAL A 68 -13.91 0.40 19.67
C VAL A 68 -12.69 -0.48 19.95
N ASN A 69 -12.48 -0.90 21.20
CA ASN A 69 -11.35 -1.74 21.57
C ASN A 69 -11.43 -3.12 20.92
N HIS A 70 -12.63 -3.72 20.84
CA HIS A 70 -12.84 -5.01 20.18
C HIS A 70 -12.44 -4.95 18.71
N PHE A 71 -12.87 -3.93 17.96
CA PHE A 71 -12.47 -3.73 16.57
C PHE A 71 -10.95 -3.50 16.43
N LYS A 72 -10.37 -2.66 17.29
CA LYS A 72 -8.92 -2.38 17.26
C LYS A 72 -8.06 -3.60 17.54
N GLN A 73 -8.53 -4.53 18.38
CA GLN A 73 -7.81 -5.78 18.66
C GLN A 73 -7.84 -6.74 17.48
N ASN A 74 -8.95 -6.81 16.75
CA ASN A 74 -9.16 -7.80 15.69
C ASN A 74 -8.80 -7.28 14.28
N LEU A 75 -9.09 -6.00 13.99
CA LEU A 75 -8.82 -5.39 12.68
C LEU A 75 -7.59 -4.47 12.67
N GLY A 76 -7.17 -4.00 13.84
CA GLY A 76 -6.12 -3.00 13.97
C GLY A 76 -6.61 -1.55 13.93
N TYR A 77 -7.89 -1.31 13.68
CA TYR A 77 -8.51 0.02 13.59
C TYR A 77 -10.00 -0.04 13.90
N PHE A 78 -10.61 1.14 14.07
CA PHE A 78 -12.06 1.30 14.16
C PHE A 78 -12.55 2.40 13.20
N ILE A 79 -13.74 2.20 12.61
CA ILE A 79 -14.44 3.20 11.79
C ILE A 79 -15.89 3.29 12.28
N ALA A 80 -16.29 4.47 12.75
CA ALA A 80 -17.67 4.75 13.15
C ALA A 80 -18.62 4.73 11.95
N TYR A 81 -19.92 4.47 12.18
CA TYR A 81 -20.91 4.34 11.11
C TYR A 81 -20.96 5.56 10.18
N ASN A 82 -20.96 6.77 10.75
CA ASN A 82 -20.97 8.03 9.98
C ASN A 82 -19.72 8.23 9.10
N HIS A 83 -18.64 7.49 9.39
CA HIS A 83 -17.38 7.52 8.65
C HIS A 83 -17.23 6.36 7.66
N LEU A 84 -18.17 5.41 7.61
CA LEU A 84 -18.12 4.33 6.62
C LEU A 84 -18.28 4.86 5.19
N PHE A 85 -17.56 4.25 4.26
CA PHE A 85 -17.65 4.62 2.83
C PHE A 85 -19.07 4.45 2.27
N SER A 86 -19.80 3.41 2.71
CA SER A 86 -21.20 3.18 2.36
C SER A 86 -22.10 4.30 2.84
N THR A 87 -21.88 4.82 4.05
CA THR A 87 -22.65 5.92 4.61
C THR A 87 -22.49 7.21 3.80
N TRP A 88 -21.29 7.49 3.28
CA TRP A 88 -21.09 8.64 2.38
C TRP A 88 -21.92 8.54 1.10
N ILE A 89 -22.14 7.32 0.58
CA ILE A 89 -22.99 7.10 -0.58
C ILE A 89 -24.46 7.30 -0.22
N GLU A 90 -24.90 6.83 0.96
CA GLU A 90 -26.26 6.93 1.46
C GLU A 90 -26.66 8.40 1.71
N GLN A 91 -25.75 9.25 2.18
CA GLN A 91 -25.97 10.67 2.39
C GLN A 91 -26.33 11.43 1.10
N GLY A 92 -25.91 10.96 -0.05
CA GLY A 92 -26.31 11.50 -1.35
C GLY A 92 -26.04 12.99 -1.49
N LYS A 93 -27.07 13.84 -1.38
CA LYS A 93 -26.95 15.30 -1.51
C LYS A 93 -26.42 16.01 -0.26
N ASP A 94 -26.53 15.36 0.89
CA ASP A 94 -26.09 15.89 2.18
C ASP A 94 -24.62 15.59 2.45
N PHE A 95 -23.98 14.78 1.59
CA PHE A 95 -22.55 14.49 1.64
C PHE A 95 -21.73 15.72 1.25
N ASP A 96 -20.71 16.03 2.04
CA ASP A 96 -19.69 17.02 1.71
C ASP A 96 -18.26 16.57 2.08
N VAL A 97 -17.27 17.38 1.67
CA VAL A 97 -15.85 17.07 1.89
C VAL A 97 -15.44 16.98 3.36
N SER A 98 -16.18 17.61 4.29
CA SER A 98 -15.86 17.56 5.71
C SER A 98 -16.02 16.15 6.24
N HIS A 99 -17.02 15.38 5.79
CA HIS A 99 -17.21 13.99 6.18
C HIS A 99 -15.95 13.13 5.90
N VAL A 100 -15.27 13.39 4.77
CA VAL A 100 -14.02 12.68 4.46
C VAL A 100 -12.87 13.13 5.38
N ARG A 101 -12.74 14.46 5.60
CA ARG A 101 -11.69 14.97 6.51
C ARG A 101 -11.83 14.42 7.92
N ASP A 102 -13.04 14.43 8.43
CA ASP A 102 -13.37 13.94 9.78
C ASP A 102 -13.10 12.45 9.88
N ALA A 103 -13.50 11.68 8.87
CA ALA A 103 -13.28 10.25 8.82
C ALA A 103 -11.79 9.87 8.76
N LEU A 104 -10.97 10.55 7.94
CA LEU A 104 -9.53 10.32 7.87
C LEU A 104 -8.82 10.72 9.17
N SER A 105 -9.25 11.82 9.81
CA SER A 105 -8.74 12.26 11.11
C SER A 105 -9.12 11.27 12.21
N ALA A 106 -10.36 10.79 12.24
CA ALA A 106 -10.82 9.77 13.18
C ALA A 106 -10.05 8.47 13.00
N PHE A 107 -9.90 8.01 11.76
CA PHE A 107 -9.14 6.79 11.46
C PHE A 107 -7.73 6.84 12.05
N SER A 108 -7.00 7.95 11.86
CA SER A 108 -5.63 8.11 12.37
C SER A 108 -5.55 8.00 13.90
N ARG A 109 -6.57 8.48 14.63
CA ARG A 109 -6.64 8.38 16.10
C ARG A 109 -7.04 6.98 16.58
N LEU A 110 -7.79 6.24 15.76
CA LEU A 110 -8.41 4.97 16.13
C LEU A 110 -7.65 3.75 15.62
N ILE A 111 -6.41 3.92 15.21
CA ILE A 111 -5.47 2.83 14.92
C ILE A 111 -5.02 2.17 16.24
N SER A 112 -4.97 0.85 16.28
CA SER A 112 -4.37 0.10 17.39
C SER A 112 -2.86 0.37 17.48
N PRO A 113 -2.28 0.53 18.67
CA PRO A 113 -0.83 0.70 18.83
C PRO A 113 -0.01 -0.41 18.14
N ALA A 114 -0.47 -1.66 18.20
CA ALA A 114 0.20 -2.80 17.57
C ALA A 114 0.23 -2.70 16.04
N HIS A 115 -0.75 -2.02 15.42
CA HIS A 115 -0.92 -1.91 13.98
C HIS A 115 -0.47 -0.56 13.40
N LYS A 116 0.11 0.32 14.22
CA LYS A 116 0.61 1.63 13.75
C LYS A 116 1.55 1.50 12.55
N LYS A 117 2.47 0.54 12.57
CA LYS A 117 3.40 0.32 11.46
C LYS A 117 2.71 0.12 10.10
N LEU A 118 1.48 -0.41 10.10
CA LEU A 118 0.72 -0.68 8.88
C LEU A 118 -0.15 0.50 8.43
N PHE A 119 -0.78 1.19 9.38
CA PHE A 119 -1.84 2.14 9.07
C PHE A 119 -1.46 3.59 9.32
N ASP A 120 -0.46 3.88 10.16
CA ASP A 120 -0.10 5.26 10.49
C ASP A 120 0.41 6.01 9.26
N GLY A 121 -0.14 7.20 9.03
CA GLY A 121 0.20 8.06 7.89
C GLY A 121 -0.17 7.51 6.51
N VAL A 122 -0.91 6.40 6.43
CA VAL A 122 -1.29 5.78 5.14
C VAL A 122 -2.19 6.68 4.29
N PHE A 123 -2.97 7.55 4.93
CA PHE A 123 -3.85 8.52 4.29
C PHE A 123 -3.31 9.95 4.27
N ASP A 124 -2.08 10.22 4.70
CA ASP A 124 -1.53 11.59 4.79
C ASP A 124 -1.65 12.35 3.46
N THR A 125 -1.32 11.69 2.35
CA THR A 125 -1.39 12.31 1.01
C THR A 125 -2.83 12.64 0.63
N LEU A 126 -3.77 11.75 0.94
CA LEU A 126 -5.19 11.99 0.69
C LEU A 126 -5.69 13.15 1.57
N GLN A 127 -5.39 13.14 2.86
CA GLN A 127 -5.83 14.13 3.83
C GLN A 127 -5.33 15.54 3.50
N THR A 128 -4.04 15.69 3.20
CA THR A 128 -3.44 16.97 2.83
C THR A 128 -3.87 17.45 1.46
N GLY A 129 -4.14 16.52 0.56
CA GLY A 129 -4.48 16.79 -0.84
C GLY A 129 -5.93 17.20 -1.10
N LEU A 130 -6.85 16.97 -0.15
CA LEU A 130 -8.28 17.30 -0.36
C LEU A 130 -8.52 18.77 -0.75
N SER A 131 -7.69 19.69 -0.24
CA SER A 131 -7.75 21.11 -0.58
C SER A 131 -7.41 21.42 -2.04
N LYS A 132 -6.63 20.58 -2.70
CA LYS A 132 -6.24 20.74 -4.10
C LYS A 132 -7.37 20.37 -5.09
N LEU A 133 -8.41 19.68 -4.62
CA LEU A 133 -9.54 19.23 -5.44
C LEU A 133 -10.47 20.36 -5.90
N GLY A 134 -10.27 21.56 -5.41
CA GLY A 134 -11.03 22.76 -5.82
C GLY A 134 -10.89 23.92 -4.83
N ASP A 135 -11.19 25.12 -5.32
CA ASP A 135 -11.02 26.39 -4.59
C ASP A 135 -12.08 26.63 -3.51
N SER A 136 -13.09 25.78 -3.42
CA SER A 136 -14.17 25.88 -2.42
C SER A 136 -14.59 24.49 -1.94
N ALA A 137 -15.19 24.42 -0.74
CA ALA A 137 -15.74 23.18 -0.21
C ALA A 137 -16.75 22.55 -1.19
N ALA A 138 -17.57 23.35 -1.86
CA ALA A 138 -18.55 22.86 -2.84
C ALA A 138 -17.86 22.22 -4.07
N SER A 139 -16.76 22.79 -4.57
CA SER A 139 -16.01 22.23 -5.70
C SER A 139 -15.25 20.97 -5.31
N GLN A 140 -14.69 20.92 -4.09
CA GLN A 140 -14.04 19.74 -3.52
C GLN A 140 -15.06 18.62 -3.32
N THR A 141 -16.22 18.90 -2.73
CA THR A 141 -17.32 17.95 -2.55
C THR A 141 -17.76 17.34 -3.87
N ARG A 142 -17.90 18.16 -4.91
CA ARG A 142 -18.29 17.67 -6.25
C ARG A 142 -17.27 16.70 -6.82
N ALA A 143 -15.97 17.03 -6.73
CA ALA A 143 -14.90 16.18 -7.23
C ALA A 143 -14.85 14.84 -6.48
N ILE A 144 -14.96 14.86 -5.14
CA ILE A 144 -14.96 13.65 -4.31
C ILE A 144 -16.21 12.81 -4.57
N SER A 145 -17.40 13.42 -4.66
CA SER A 145 -18.64 12.68 -4.94
C SER A 145 -18.59 11.95 -6.28
N GLN A 146 -17.95 12.54 -7.30
CA GLN A 146 -17.73 11.88 -8.58
C GLN A 146 -16.78 10.66 -8.41
N LEU A 147 -15.67 10.83 -7.68
CA LEU A 147 -14.73 9.75 -7.42
C LEU A 147 -15.36 8.62 -6.62
N ILE A 148 -16.11 8.92 -5.55
CA ILE A 148 -16.83 7.92 -4.75
C ILE A 148 -17.80 7.11 -5.62
N LYS A 149 -18.55 7.77 -6.51
CA LYS A 149 -19.47 7.09 -7.44
C LYS A 149 -18.78 6.12 -8.39
N LEU A 150 -17.55 6.42 -8.81
CA LEU A 150 -16.78 5.54 -9.67
C LEU A 150 -16.19 4.34 -8.90
N ILE A 151 -15.76 4.58 -7.66
CA ILE A 151 -15.13 3.57 -6.81
C ILE A 151 -16.16 2.64 -6.16
N LYS A 152 -17.39 3.10 -5.89
CA LYS A 152 -18.40 2.34 -5.13
C LYS A 152 -18.64 0.91 -5.64
N ASP A 153 -18.59 0.72 -6.96
CA ASP A 153 -18.86 -0.56 -7.61
C ASP A 153 -17.62 -1.46 -7.72
N ILE A 154 -16.44 -1.00 -7.27
CA ILE A 154 -15.24 -1.84 -7.25
C ILE A 154 -15.42 -2.88 -6.15
N PRO A 155 -15.47 -4.20 -6.49
CA PRO A 155 -15.66 -5.22 -5.47
C PRO A 155 -14.40 -5.37 -4.62
N MET A 156 -14.59 -5.42 -3.27
CA MET A 156 -13.50 -5.50 -2.28
C MET A 156 -13.55 -6.82 -1.49
N ASN A 157 -14.21 -7.84 -2.02
CA ASN A 157 -14.48 -9.09 -1.30
C ASN A 157 -13.45 -10.21 -1.55
N GLY A 158 -12.25 -9.86 -2.04
CA GLY A 158 -11.17 -10.83 -2.28
C GLY A 158 -11.41 -11.86 -3.38
N ARG A 159 -12.54 -11.77 -4.11
CA ARG A 159 -12.91 -12.71 -5.18
C ARG A 159 -12.32 -12.34 -6.55
N GLN A 160 -11.46 -11.34 -6.63
CA GLN A 160 -10.74 -11.03 -7.85
C GLN A 160 -9.46 -11.86 -7.92
N ASP A 161 -9.25 -12.49 -9.08
CA ASP A 161 -8.04 -13.25 -9.39
C ASP A 161 -6.82 -12.34 -9.65
N TYR A 162 -6.89 -11.04 -9.25
CA TYR A 162 -5.82 -10.09 -9.49
C TYR A 162 -5.73 -9.01 -8.39
N ASP A 163 -4.54 -8.45 -8.25
CA ASP A 163 -4.26 -7.32 -7.38
C ASP A 163 -4.91 -6.04 -7.92
N VAL A 164 -5.97 -5.57 -7.26
CA VAL A 164 -6.73 -4.39 -7.67
C VAL A 164 -5.90 -3.12 -7.57
N LEU A 165 -5.20 -2.90 -6.44
CA LEU A 165 -4.40 -1.68 -6.25
C LEU A 165 -3.18 -1.66 -7.15
N GLY A 166 -2.44 -2.77 -7.23
CA GLY A 166 -1.30 -2.88 -8.12
C GLY A 166 -1.72 -2.65 -9.57
N PHE A 167 -2.83 -3.25 -10.02
CA PHE A 167 -3.36 -3.03 -11.36
C PHE A 167 -3.71 -1.55 -11.62
N VAL A 168 -4.40 -0.90 -10.68
CA VAL A 168 -4.78 0.53 -10.82
C VAL A 168 -3.53 1.41 -10.87
N TYR A 169 -2.55 1.13 -10.01
CA TYR A 169 -1.28 1.85 -9.98
C TYR A 169 -0.51 1.71 -11.30
N GLU A 170 -0.29 0.48 -11.77
CA GLU A 170 0.41 0.20 -13.03
C GLU A 170 -0.30 0.83 -14.22
N TYR A 171 -1.63 0.71 -14.28
CA TYR A 171 -2.43 1.29 -15.34
C TYR A 171 -2.30 2.82 -15.39
N LEU A 172 -2.40 3.49 -14.24
CA LEU A 172 -2.29 4.94 -14.17
C LEU A 172 -0.87 5.42 -14.54
N ILE A 173 0.18 4.74 -14.06
CA ILE A 173 1.55 5.06 -14.44
C ILE A 173 1.75 4.89 -15.94
N GLY A 174 1.32 3.79 -16.53
CA GLY A 174 1.42 3.52 -17.95
C GLY A 174 0.73 4.60 -18.79
N MET A 175 -0.50 4.98 -18.41
CA MET A 175 -1.27 6.02 -19.11
C MET A 175 -0.64 7.41 -18.98
N PHE A 176 -0.07 7.73 -17.82
CA PHE A 176 0.57 9.04 -17.59
C PHE A 176 1.96 9.12 -18.24
N ALA A 177 2.74 8.03 -18.24
CA ALA A 177 4.01 7.97 -18.94
C ALA A 177 3.83 8.17 -20.46
N ALA A 178 2.79 7.59 -21.05
CA ALA A 178 2.46 7.76 -22.45
C ALA A 178 2.09 9.23 -22.80
N ASN A 179 1.51 9.97 -21.85
CA ASN A 179 1.04 11.34 -22.07
C ASN A 179 2.02 12.44 -21.62
N ALA A 180 2.94 12.14 -20.70
CA ALA A 180 3.80 13.15 -20.04
C ALA A 180 5.23 13.20 -20.60
N GLY A 181 5.60 12.38 -21.57
CA GLY A 181 6.95 12.34 -22.16
C GLY A 181 8.05 12.23 -21.11
N LYS A 182 8.56 11.04 -20.83
CA LYS A 182 9.78 10.69 -20.06
C LYS A 182 9.97 11.25 -18.63
N LYS A 183 8.99 11.89 -18.01
CA LYS A 183 9.11 12.39 -16.63
C LYS A 183 8.59 11.44 -15.54
N ALA A 184 8.00 10.32 -15.88
CA ALA A 184 7.59 9.31 -14.92
C ALA A 184 8.81 8.46 -14.51
N GLY A 185 9.56 8.91 -13.51
CA GLY A 185 10.66 8.15 -12.89
C GLY A 185 10.16 7.06 -11.95
N GLU A 186 8.96 6.56 -12.16
CA GLU A 186 8.41 5.42 -11.43
C GLU A 186 8.38 4.22 -12.38
N PHE A 187 9.16 3.20 -12.03
CA PHE A 187 9.20 1.94 -12.76
C PHE A 187 8.32 0.93 -12.04
N TYR A 188 7.69 0.05 -12.80
CA TYR A 188 6.95 -1.09 -12.28
C TYR A 188 7.43 -2.37 -12.94
N THR A 189 7.30 -3.48 -12.25
CA THR A 189 7.61 -4.79 -12.82
C THR A 189 6.39 -5.27 -13.61
N PRO A 190 6.49 -5.48 -14.95
CA PRO A 190 5.38 -6.04 -15.70
C PRO A 190 4.86 -7.33 -15.09
N HIS A 191 3.54 -7.50 -15.09
CA HIS A 191 2.87 -8.61 -14.40
C HIS A 191 3.43 -9.98 -14.83
N GLU A 192 3.67 -10.17 -16.12
CA GLU A 192 4.17 -11.42 -16.69
C GLU A 192 5.61 -11.71 -16.22
N VAL A 193 6.44 -10.68 -16.09
CA VAL A 193 7.81 -10.79 -15.57
C VAL A 193 7.75 -11.15 -14.07
N SER A 194 6.89 -10.48 -13.33
CA SER A 194 6.68 -10.76 -11.90
C SER A 194 6.21 -12.20 -11.67
N LEU A 195 5.29 -12.70 -12.50
CA LEU A 195 4.83 -14.10 -12.43
C LEU A 195 5.98 -15.08 -12.72
N LEU A 196 6.77 -14.85 -13.78
CA LEU A 196 7.91 -15.71 -14.09
C LEU A 196 8.91 -15.76 -12.95
N MET A 197 9.28 -14.61 -12.38
CA MET A 197 10.16 -14.53 -11.22
C MET A 197 9.57 -15.30 -10.04
N SER A 198 8.27 -15.16 -9.81
CA SER A 198 7.55 -15.82 -8.70
C SER A 198 7.57 -17.32 -8.81
N GLU A 199 7.37 -17.89 -10.00
CA GLU A 199 7.40 -19.35 -10.21
C GLU A 199 8.83 -19.89 -10.05
N ILE A 200 9.87 -19.14 -10.48
CA ILE A 200 11.28 -19.51 -10.26
C ILE A 200 11.59 -19.57 -8.76
N VAL A 201 11.24 -18.51 -8.02
CA VAL A 201 11.47 -18.44 -6.57
C VAL A 201 10.70 -19.55 -5.85
N ALA A 202 9.42 -19.74 -6.16
CA ALA A 202 8.58 -20.76 -5.56
C ALA A 202 9.14 -22.18 -5.80
N HIS A 203 9.66 -22.45 -7.00
CA HIS A 203 10.30 -23.73 -7.29
C HIS A 203 11.53 -24.00 -6.41
N HIS A 204 12.35 -22.99 -6.16
CA HIS A 204 13.53 -23.11 -5.31
C HIS A 204 13.19 -23.23 -3.81
N LEU A 205 12.07 -22.68 -3.38
CA LEU A 205 11.65 -22.65 -1.97
C LEU A 205 10.62 -23.72 -1.60
N LYS A 206 10.23 -24.60 -2.53
CA LYS A 206 9.13 -25.57 -2.38
C LYS A 206 9.25 -26.52 -1.18
N ASP A 207 10.48 -26.79 -0.72
CA ASP A 207 10.77 -27.72 0.38
C ASP A 207 10.87 -27.00 1.76
N LYS A 208 10.70 -25.69 1.79
CA LYS A 208 10.71 -24.90 3.02
C LYS A 208 9.31 -24.81 3.64
N LYS A 209 9.24 -24.80 4.97
CA LYS A 209 7.99 -24.69 5.72
C LYS A 209 7.66 -23.26 6.10
N GLU A 210 8.68 -22.44 6.35
CA GLU A 210 8.61 -21.03 6.65
C GLU A 210 9.52 -20.29 5.68
N ILE A 211 9.06 -19.16 5.16
CA ILE A 211 9.76 -18.42 4.12
C ILE A 211 9.78 -16.94 4.46
N GLN A 212 10.96 -16.35 4.29
CA GLN A 212 11.18 -14.91 4.42
C GLN A 212 11.58 -14.35 3.05
N ILE A 213 10.82 -13.36 2.57
CA ILE A 213 11.04 -12.73 1.26
C ILE A 213 11.25 -11.24 1.46
N TYR A 214 12.27 -10.69 0.82
CA TYR A 214 12.61 -9.28 0.90
C TYR A 214 12.64 -8.61 -0.47
N ASP A 215 11.98 -7.45 -0.57
CA ASP A 215 12.12 -6.54 -1.70
C ASP A 215 12.66 -5.19 -1.22
N PRO A 216 13.94 -4.87 -1.53
CA PRO A 216 14.59 -3.63 -1.14
C PRO A 216 14.09 -2.38 -1.91
N THR A 217 13.29 -2.57 -2.95
CA THR A 217 12.74 -1.51 -3.81
C THR A 217 11.30 -1.79 -4.17
N SER A 218 10.48 -2.01 -3.13
CA SER A 218 9.20 -2.72 -3.22
C SER A 218 8.16 -2.08 -4.16
N GLY A 219 8.28 -0.80 -4.45
CA GLY A 219 7.35 -0.13 -5.34
C GLY A 219 5.89 -0.24 -4.86
N SER A 220 5.06 -0.91 -5.65
CA SER A 220 3.67 -1.23 -5.26
C SER A 220 3.53 -2.45 -4.36
N GLY A 221 4.60 -3.23 -4.14
CA GLY A 221 4.56 -4.52 -3.46
C GLY A 221 4.07 -5.69 -4.32
N SER A 222 3.75 -5.45 -5.60
CA SER A 222 3.18 -6.47 -6.48
C SER A 222 4.11 -7.68 -6.66
N LEU A 223 5.43 -7.48 -6.69
CA LEU A 223 6.40 -8.57 -6.81
C LEU A 223 6.35 -9.50 -5.59
N LEU A 224 6.36 -8.93 -4.37
CA LEU A 224 6.20 -9.69 -3.13
C LEU A 224 4.89 -10.48 -3.09
N ILE A 225 3.79 -9.85 -3.49
CA ILE A 225 2.45 -10.46 -3.52
C ILE A 225 2.42 -11.66 -4.48
N ASN A 226 2.98 -11.51 -5.69
CA ASN A 226 2.97 -12.58 -6.67
C ASN A 226 3.84 -13.77 -6.21
N ILE A 227 5.00 -13.49 -5.60
CA ILE A 227 5.87 -14.53 -5.03
C ILE A 227 5.15 -15.25 -3.90
N GLY A 228 4.53 -14.52 -2.97
CA GLY A 228 3.76 -15.11 -1.90
C GLY A 228 2.65 -16.03 -2.40
N ASN A 229 1.91 -15.60 -3.42
CA ASN A 229 0.87 -16.43 -4.06
C ASN A 229 1.42 -17.71 -4.71
N SER A 230 2.58 -17.64 -5.35
CA SER A 230 3.21 -18.80 -5.99
C SER A 230 3.78 -19.78 -4.96
N VAL A 231 4.41 -19.25 -3.92
CA VAL A 231 4.97 -20.04 -2.80
C VAL A 231 3.87 -20.71 -1.99
N ALA A 232 2.77 -20.02 -1.71
CA ALA A 232 1.62 -20.55 -0.95
C ALA A 232 1.01 -21.83 -1.57
N LYS A 233 1.25 -22.10 -2.86
CA LYS A 233 0.83 -23.35 -3.50
C LYS A 233 1.60 -24.59 -2.97
N HIS A 234 2.75 -24.38 -2.35
CA HIS A 234 3.68 -25.42 -1.91
C HIS A 234 3.83 -25.50 -0.40
N ILE A 235 3.24 -24.57 0.36
CA ILE A 235 3.39 -24.48 1.82
C ILE A 235 2.03 -24.71 2.46
N GLU A 236 2.01 -25.47 3.55
CA GLU A 236 0.84 -25.62 4.40
C GLU A 236 0.77 -24.44 5.37
N GLY A 237 -0.17 -23.50 5.12
CA GLY A 237 -0.45 -22.34 5.96
C GLY A 237 0.03 -21.02 5.36
N GLU A 238 -0.92 -20.11 5.17
CA GLU A 238 -0.67 -18.76 4.66
C GLU A 238 0.18 -17.92 5.64
N ASP A 239 0.20 -18.29 6.92
CA ASP A 239 0.91 -17.60 7.99
C ASP A 239 2.42 -17.86 7.99
N SER A 240 2.90 -18.76 7.14
CA SER A 240 4.29 -19.20 7.09
C SER A 240 5.19 -18.30 6.23
N ILE A 241 4.65 -17.22 5.66
CA ILE A 241 5.40 -16.29 4.79
C ILE A 241 5.55 -14.94 5.47
N GLN A 242 6.81 -14.53 5.68
CA GLN A 242 7.17 -13.20 6.18
C GLN A 242 7.60 -12.31 5.01
N TYR A 243 7.01 -11.13 4.93
CA TYR A 243 7.25 -10.16 3.87
C TYR A 243 8.03 -8.97 4.41
N TYR A 244 9.19 -8.71 3.83
CA TYR A 244 10.01 -7.55 4.11
C TYR A 244 10.02 -6.63 2.89
N ALA A 245 9.66 -5.37 3.08
CA ALA A 245 9.57 -4.39 2.01
C ALA A 245 10.23 -3.08 2.40
N GLN A 246 11.11 -2.56 1.55
CA GLN A 246 11.71 -1.24 1.72
C GLN A 246 11.42 -0.38 0.51
N GLU A 247 11.07 0.89 0.74
CA GLU A 247 10.76 1.84 -0.32
C GLU A 247 11.13 3.26 0.11
N LEU A 248 11.84 3.98 -0.77
CA LEU A 248 12.31 5.33 -0.52
C LEU A 248 11.18 6.36 -0.51
N LYS A 249 10.29 6.30 -1.52
CA LYS A 249 9.22 7.28 -1.70
C LYS A 249 8.05 6.97 -0.77
N LYS A 250 7.70 7.91 0.13
CA LYS A 250 6.63 7.73 1.12
C LYS A 250 5.29 7.30 0.49
N ASN A 251 4.88 7.90 -0.63
CA ASN A 251 3.60 7.54 -1.28
C ASN A 251 3.63 6.11 -1.80
N THR A 252 4.72 5.70 -2.41
CA THR A 252 4.91 4.33 -2.92
C THR A 252 5.04 3.32 -1.78
N TYR A 253 5.73 3.70 -0.69
CA TYR A 253 5.77 2.93 0.55
C TYR A 253 4.37 2.70 1.14
N ASN A 254 3.54 3.73 1.17
CA ASN A 254 2.15 3.60 1.61
C ASN A 254 1.37 2.63 0.72
N LEU A 255 1.60 2.69 -0.60
CA LEU A 255 0.97 1.76 -1.55
C LEU A 255 1.38 0.31 -1.30
N THR A 256 2.65 0.03 -1.02
CA THR A 256 3.11 -1.31 -0.60
C THR A 256 2.29 -1.82 0.60
N ARG A 257 2.17 -1.00 1.65
CA ARG A 257 1.39 -1.37 2.86
C ARG A 257 -0.08 -1.64 2.54
N MET A 258 -0.71 -0.74 1.78
CA MET A 258 -2.10 -0.90 1.34
C MET A 258 -2.31 -2.21 0.60
N ASN A 259 -1.42 -2.53 -0.35
CA ASN A 259 -1.50 -3.74 -1.16
C ASN A 259 -1.37 -5.02 -0.33
N LEU A 260 -0.37 -5.08 0.55
CA LEU A 260 -0.16 -6.25 1.42
C LEU A 260 -1.38 -6.48 2.33
N VAL A 261 -1.92 -5.41 2.93
CA VAL A 261 -3.13 -5.48 3.77
C VAL A 261 -4.35 -5.93 2.96
N MET A 262 -4.56 -5.41 1.75
CA MET A 262 -5.69 -5.80 0.90
C MET A 262 -5.64 -7.25 0.42
N ARG A 263 -4.46 -7.86 0.45
CA ARG A 263 -4.28 -9.29 0.16
C ARG A 263 -4.58 -10.18 1.37
N GLY A 264 -4.95 -9.60 2.49
CA GLY A 264 -5.27 -10.33 3.71
C GLY A 264 -4.04 -10.91 4.41
N ILE A 265 -2.84 -10.44 4.08
CA ILE A 265 -1.61 -10.85 4.76
C ILE A 265 -1.70 -10.36 6.21
N LEU A 266 -1.43 -11.26 7.15
CA LEU A 266 -1.49 -10.95 8.58
C LEU A 266 -0.53 -9.81 8.92
N PRO A 267 -0.92 -8.89 9.81
CA PRO A 267 -0.09 -7.77 10.23
C PRO A 267 1.31 -8.17 10.73
N ASP A 268 1.40 -9.27 11.47
CA ASP A 268 2.67 -9.76 12.02
C ASP A 268 3.61 -10.31 10.95
N ASN A 269 3.08 -10.66 9.78
CA ASN A 269 3.85 -11.15 8.64
C ASN A 269 4.35 -10.02 7.72
N ILE A 270 4.01 -8.77 8.02
CA ILE A 270 4.38 -7.60 7.22
C ILE A 270 5.40 -6.76 7.96
N GLN A 271 6.60 -6.66 7.43
CA GLN A 271 7.65 -5.77 7.90
C GLN A 271 7.98 -4.77 6.80
N THR A 272 7.75 -3.48 7.06
CA THR A 272 7.96 -2.45 6.05
C THR A 272 8.81 -1.30 6.59
N ARG A 273 9.63 -0.70 5.72
CA ARG A 273 10.47 0.44 6.06
C ARG A 273 10.45 1.50 4.95
N ASN A 274 10.19 2.75 5.33
CA ASN A 274 10.35 3.88 4.43
C ASN A 274 11.76 4.46 4.61
N ALA A 275 12.69 4.03 3.78
CA ALA A 275 14.09 4.42 3.87
C ALA A 275 14.83 4.16 2.54
N ASP A 276 15.99 4.80 2.37
CA ASP A 276 16.90 4.53 1.26
C ASP A 276 17.67 3.22 1.53
N THR A 277 17.45 2.24 0.70
CA THR A 277 18.11 0.92 0.80
C THR A 277 19.63 1.01 0.70
N LEU A 278 20.14 1.97 -0.05
CA LEU A 278 21.59 2.16 -0.22
C LEU A 278 22.24 2.90 0.97
N GLU A 279 21.43 3.61 1.78
CA GLU A 279 21.90 4.37 2.94
C GLU A 279 21.60 3.67 4.25
N ASN A 280 20.43 3.07 4.37
CA ASN A 280 19.93 2.49 5.61
C ASN A 280 19.87 0.98 5.49
N ASP A 281 20.68 0.29 6.28
CA ASP A 281 20.59 -1.15 6.36
C ASP A 281 19.31 -1.59 7.06
N TRP A 282 18.74 -2.66 6.61
CA TRP A 282 17.57 -3.26 7.24
C TRP A 282 17.93 -4.46 8.06
N PRO A 283 17.06 -4.69 9.02
CA PRO A 283 16.29 -3.83 9.94
C PRO A 283 16.94 -3.75 11.29
N TYR A 284 18.12 -4.32 11.43
CA TYR A 284 18.71 -4.75 12.68
C TYR A 284 19.91 -3.89 13.07
N PHE A 285 19.73 -2.60 13.17
CA PHE A 285 20.58 -1.86 14.09
C PHE A 285 19.72 -1.11 15.10
N ASN A 286 20.19 -1.07 16.33
CA ASN A 286 19.63 -0.20 17.35
C ASN A 286 20.14 1.21 17.08
N GLU A 287 19.26 2.20 17.02
CA GLU A 287 19.63 3.60 16.82
C GLU A 287 20.53 4.12 17.94
N GLU A 288 20.45 3.53 19.14
CA GLU A 288 21.32 3.86 20.28
C GLU A 288 22.73 3.27 20.19
N ASP A 289 22.91 2.15 19.48
CA ASP A 289 24.20 1.51 19.24
C ASP A 289 24.25 0.86 17.84
N PRO A 290 24.39 1.68 16.77
CA PRO A 290 24.32 1.17 15.39
C PRO A 290 25.45 0.19 15.05
N ILE A 291 26.63 0.35 15.65
CA ILE A 291 27.82 -0.46 15.33
C ILE A 291 27.78 -1.78 16.09
N GLY A 292 27.48 -1.75 17.39
CA GLY A 292 27.48 -2.95 18.23
C GLY A 292 26.28 -3.84 18.00
N SER A 293 25.19 -3.30 17.48
CA SER A 293 23.94 -4.03 17.21
C SER A 293 23.76 -4.43 15.74
N TYR A 294 24.76 -4.21 14.86
CA TYR A 294 24.66 -4.54 13.44
C TYR A 294 24.40 -6.05 13.25
N ASN A 295 23.23 -6.38 12.77
CA ASN A 295 22.80 -7.73 12.45
C ASN A 295 22.04 -7.72 11.12
N PRO A 296 22.68 -8.14 10.01
CA PRO A 296 22.06 -8.10 8.69
C PRO A 296 20.83 -8.99 8.59
N LEU A 297 19.86 -8.57 7.79
CA LEU A 297 18.68 -9.37 7.49
C LEU A 297 19.06 -10.56 6.61
N TYR A 298 18.86 -11.77 7.12
CA TYR A 298 18.95 -12.98 6.32
C TYR A 298 17.55 -13.45 5.93
N VAL A 299 17.32 -13.59 4.64
CA VAL A 299 16.04 -14.05 4.08
C VAL A 299 16.25 -15.21 3.12
N ASP A 300 15.17 -15.90 2.79
CA ASP A 300 15.22 -17.04 1.86
C ASP A 300 15.28 -16.61 0.41
N ALA A 301 14.70 -15.45 0.10
CA ALA A 301 14.78 -14.84 -1.23
C ALA A 301 14.81 -13.32 -1.13
N VAL A 302 15.67 -12.69 -1.94
CA VAL A 302 15.65 -11.27 -2.24
C VAL A 302 15.18 -11.11 -3.67
N VAL A 303 14.20 -10.25 -3.89
CA VAL A 303 13.64 -9.96 -5.22
C VAL A 303 13.54 -8.46 -5.39
N SER A 304 13.90 -7.96 -6.56
CA SER A 304 13.94 -6.52 -6.78
C SER A 304 13.81 -6.16 -8.25
N ASN A 305 13.13 -5.06 -8.52
CA ASN A 305 13.26 -4.30 -9.74
C ASN A 305 13.76 -2.89 -9.39
N PRO A 306 15.09 -2.71 -9.19
CA PRO A 306 15.65 -1.47 -8.68
C PRO A 306 15.57 -0.34 -9.72
N PRO A 307 15.65 0.94 -9.30
CA PRO A 307 15.66 2.08 -10.20
C PRO A 307 16.96 2.12 -11.01
N TYR A 308 16.90 1.72 -12.29
CA TYR A 308 18.04 1.65 -13.17
C TYR A 308 18.69 3.02 -13.41
N SER A 309 20.03 3.01 -13.45
CA SER A 309 20.85 4.22 -13.68
C SER A 309 20.65 5.34 -12.67
N GLN A 310 20.17 5.02 -11.47
CA GLN A 310 20.10 5.98 -10.37
C GLN A 310 21.52 6.39 -9.97
N LYS A 311 21.69 7.65 -9.67
CA LYS A 311 22.90 8.16 -9.00
C LYS A 311 22.85 7.76 -7.53
N TRP A 312 24.00 7.43 -6.96
CA TRP A 312 24.12 7.17 -5.53
C TRP A 312 25.39 7.83 -4.98
N ASP A 313 25.41 8.05 -3.69
CA ASP A 313 26.58 8.54 -3.01
C ASP A 313 27.35 7.36 -2.42
N SER A 314 28.59 7.18 -2.88
CA SER A 314 29.49 6.14 -2.37
C SER A 314 30.50 6.65 -1.36
N GLU A 315 30.44 7.95 -0.97
CA GLU A 315 31.37 8.50 0.02
C GLU A 315 31.16 7.83 1.39
N HIS A 316 32.27 7.50 2.03
CA HIS A 316 32.30 6.86 3.34
C HIS A 316 31.67 5.46 3.43
N LYS A 317 31.46 4.78 2.28
CA LYS A 317 30.89 3.43 2.23
C LYS A 317 31.92 2.31 2.08
N GLU A 318 33.22 2.66 2.04
CA GLU A 318 34.30 1.66 1.94
C GLU A 318 34.33 0.70 3.13
N ALA A 319 33.92 1.17 4.31
CA ALA A 319 33.85 0.37 5.53
C ALA A 319 32.47 -0.26 5.78
N ASP A 320 31.47 0.07 4.96
CA ASP A 320 30.13 -0.53 5.08
C ASP A 320 30.20 -2.02 4.75
N PRO A 321 29.80 -2.92 5.66
CA PRO A 321 29.97 -4.35 5.50
C PRO A 321 29.23 -4.93 4.29
N ARG A 322 28.21 -4.23 3.76
CA ARG A 322 27.49 -4.62 2.54
C ARG A 322 28.38 -4.48 1.29
N TYR A 323 29.28 -3.49 1.27
CA TYR A 323 30.09 -3.16 0.10
C TYR A 323 31.58 -3.49 0.29
N ALA A 324 32.08 -3.47 1.53
CA ALA A 324 33.50 -3.63 1.84
C ALA A 324 34.15 -4.87 1.21
N ARG A 325 33.41 -5.98 1.11
CA ARG A 325 33.89 -7.23 0.53
C ARG A 325 34.03 -7.19 -0.99
N PHE A 326 33.16 -6.44 -1.68
CA PHE A 326 33.03 -6.48 -3.13
C PHE A 326 33.57 -5.20 -3.79
N GLY A 327 33.87 -4.17 -3.01
CA GLY A 327 34.19 -2.82 -3.50
C GLY A 327 32.94 -2.02 -3.86
N LEU A 328 33.16 -0.71 -4.08
CA LEU A 328 32.07 0.22 -4.34
C LEU A 328 31.68 0.23 -5.83
N ALA A 329 30.38 0.28 -6.08
CA ALA A 329 29.85 0.55 -7.43
C ALA A 329 30.22 1.98 -7.87
N PRO A 330 30.27 2.27 -9.21
CA PRO A 330 30.56 3.61 -9.71
C PRO A 330 29.57 4.66 -9.20
N LYS A 331 30.04 5.84 -8.79
CA LYS A 331 29.21 6.95 -8.27
C LYS A 331 28.04 7.37 -9.17
N THR A 332 28.15 7.10 -10.47
CA THR A 332 27.13 7.52 -11.44
C THR A 332 25.99 6.54 -11.62
N LYS A 333 26.12 5.31 -11.12
CA LYS A 333 25.14 4.23 -11.35
C LYS A 333 25.07 3.29 -10.14
N ALA A 334 23.93 3.27 -9.49
CA ALA A 334 23.67 2.41 -8.35
C ALA A 334 23.32 0.95 -8.70
N ASP A 335 23.23 0.62 -9.99
CA ASP A 335 22.75 -0.70 -10.46
C ASP A 335 23.44 -1.86 -9.72
N TYR A 336 24.77 -1.80 -9.58
CA TYR A 336 25.53 -2.82 -8.85
C TYR A 336 25.53 -2.63 -7.31
N ALA A 337 25.10 -1.48 -6.82
CA ALA A 337 25.00 -1.27 -5.39
C ALA A 337 23.75 -1.92 -4.79
N PHE A 338 22.75 -2.21 -5.63
CA PHE A 338 21.55 -2.96 -5.23
C PHE A 338 21.75 -4.49 -5.25
N LEU A 339 22.83 -5.01 -5.81
CA LEU A 339 23.18 -6.43 -5.85
C LEU A 339 23.99 -6.85 -4.62
#